data_a14d84b223ff62c238a4cdbbbc119c8c
#
_entry.id   a14d84b223ff62c238a4cdbbbc119c8c
#
_cell.length_a   1.000
_cell.length_b   1.000
_cell.length_c   1.000
_cell.angle_alpha   90.00
_cell.angle_beta   90.00
_cell.angle_gamma   90.00
#
_symmetry.space_group_name_H-M   'P 1'
#
loop_
_entity.id
_entity.type
_entity.pdbx_description
1 polymer ?
#
loop_
_entity_poly.entity_id
_entity_poly.type
_entity_poly.pdbx_seq_one_letter_code
_entity_poly.pdbx_strand_id
1 'polypeptide(L)'
;MKKTLKFLKEHKQFTFFGILAILIILAAVFAPLLTGGVDPLKGSLTEALEAPSKAHIFGTDKMGRDIYARVIYGARASLTSTFGVVVLIFLVGSVVGVIAGYFGGTIDAVLMRIADMMLAFPGLVLALAVAGIMGASIRNA
;
A
#
# COMPACT_ATOMS: atom_id res chain seq x y z
N MET A 1 -20.95 -1.56 -24.17
CA MET A 1 -20.62 -2.94 -23.82
C MET A 1 -19.79 -3.67 -24.87
N LYS A 2 -20.18 -3.75 -26.18
CA LYS A 2 -19.39 -4.50 -27.20
C LYS A 2 -17.96 -3.96 -27.42
N LYS A 3 -17.74 -2.63 -27.37
CA LYS A 3 -16.41 -2.01 -27.52
C LYS A 3 -15.46 -2.35 -26.35
N THR A 4 -15.97 -2.34 -25.12
CA THR A 4 -15.20 -2.66 -23.90
C THR A 4 -14.77 -4.14 -23.88
N LEU A 5 -15.67 -5.03 -24.27
CA LEU A 5 -15.38 -6.47 -24.39
C LEU A 5 -14.34 -6.77 -25.49
N LYS A 6 -14.38 -6.03 -26.60
CA LYS A 6 -13.39 -6.15 -27.67
C LYS A 6 -12.02 -5.67 -27.19
N PHE A 7 -11.97 -4.50 -26.52
CA PHE A 7 -10.73 -3.95 -25.94
C PHE A 7 -10.08 -4.92 -24.94
N LEU A 8 -10.85 -5.52 -24.03
CA LEU A 8 -10.34 -6.50 -23.06
C LEU A 8 -9.79 -7.76 -23.71
N LYS A 9 -10.38 -8.21 -24.83
CA LYS A 9 -9.88 -9.37 -25.58
C LYS A 9 -8.61 -9.06 -26.36
N GLU A 10 -8.46 -7.86 -26.89
CA GLU A 10 -7.28 -7.41 -27.63
C GLU A 10 -6.08 -7.17 -26.72
N HIS A 11 -6.32 -6.70 -25.46
CA HIS A 11 -5.29 -6.39 -24.48
C HIS A 11 -5.25 -7.40 -23.33
N LYS A 12 -4.88 -8.64 -23.62
CA LYS A 12 -4.89 -9.76 -22.65
C LYS A 12 -4.08 -9.49 -21.38
N GLN A 13 -2.90 -8.89 -21.52
CA GLN A 13 -2.06 -8.54 -20.37
C GLN A 13 -2.73 -7.52 -19.46
N PHE A 14 -3.27 -6.44 -20.03
CA PHE A 14 -4.01 -5.42 -19.29
C PHE A 14 -5.19 -6.04 -18.55
N THR A 15 -5.94 -6.92 -19.22
CA THR A 15 -7.10 -7.61 -18.62
C THR A 15 -6.67 -8.53 -17.47
N PHE A 16 -5.60 -9.30 -17.65
CA PHE A 16 -5.09 -10.21 -16.62
C PHE A 16 -4.66 -9.45 -15.37
N PHE A 17 -3.80 -8.43 -15.52
CA PHE A 17 -3.34 -7.65 -14.38
C PHE A 17 -4.45 -6.78 -13.76
N GLY A 18 -5.39 -6.30 -14.57
CA GLY A 18 -6.58 -5.60 -14.07
C GLY A 18 -7.46 -6.49 -13.20
N ILE A 19 -7.72 -7.72 -13.62
CA ILE A 19 -8.47 -8.71 -12.82
C ILE A 19 -7.70 -9.02 -11.52
N LEU A 20 -6.40 -9.25 -11.62
CA LEU A 20 -5.57 -9.54 -10.44
C LEU A 20 -5.62 -8.39 -9.43
N ALA A 21 -5.50 -7.14 -9.88
CA ALA A 21 -5.61 -5.96 -9.03
C ALA A 21 -6.97 -5.86 -8.34
N ILE A 22 -8.06 -6.10 -9.09
CA ILE A 22 -9.42 -6.11 -8.55
C ILE A 22 -9.57 -7.20 -7.48
N LEU A 23 -9.04 -8.41 -7.73
CA LEU A 23 -9.09 -9.51 -6.76
C LEU A 23 -8.36 -9.15 -5.46
N ILE A 24 -7.19 -8.52 -5.54
CA ILE A 24 -6.43 -8.07 -4.36
C ILE A 24 -7.21 -7.00 -3.58
N ILE A 25 -7.81 -6.03 -4.28
CA ILE A 25 -8.64 -5.00 -3.65
C ILE A 25 -9.86 -5.63 -2.97
N LEU A 26 -10.54 -6.55 -3.63
CA LEU A 26 -11.69 -7.26 -3.06
C LEU A 26 -11.28 -8.08 -1.83
N ALA A 27 -10.16 -8.78 -1.89
CA ALA A 27 -9.63 -9.52 -0.74
C ALA A 27 -9.34 -8.60 0.45
N ALA A 28 -8.77 -7.43 0.21
CA ALA A 28 -8.51 -6.44 1.25
C ALA A 28 -9.80 -5.84 1.85
N VAL A 29 -10.80 -5.54 1.00
CA VAL A 29 -12.09 -4.99 1.45
C VAL A 29 -12.86 -6.03 2.26
N PHE A 30 -12.93 -7.27 1.77
CA PHE A 30 -13.66 -8.37 2.39
C PHE A 30 -12.80 -9.19 3.37
N ALA A 31 -11.68 -8.64 3.85
CA ALA A 31 -10.77 -9.32 4.78
C ALA A 31 -11.49 -9.96 5.99
N PRO A 32 -12.39 -9.28 6.72
CA PRO A 32 -13.08 -9.89 7.85
C PRO A 32 -13.93 -11.11 7.47
N LEU A 33 -14.54 -11.08 6.29
CA LEU A 33 -15.36 -12.17 5.79
C LEU A 33 -14.50 -13.38 5.35
N LEU A 34 -13.40 -13.11 4.64
CA LEU A 34 -12.49 -14.14 4.15
C LEU A 34 -11.72 -14.86 5.26
N THR A 35 -11.44 -14.16 6.36
CA THR A 35 -10.71 -14.73 7.50
C THR A 35 -11.63 -15.29 8.58
N GLY A 36 -12.96 -15.32 8.35
CA GLY A 36 -13.93 -15.77 9.36
C GLY A 36 -13.91 -14.92 10.65
N GLY A 37 -13.46 -13.67 10.59
CA GLY A 37 -13.34 -12.78 11.74
C GLY A 37 -12.13 -13.03 12.64
N VAL A 38 -11.18 -13.88 12.21
CA VAL A 38 -9.93 -14.12 12.95
C VAL A 38 -9.12 -12.83 13.03
N ASP A 39 -8.75 -12.44 14.26
CA ASP A 39 -7.91 -11.26 14.50
C ASP A 39 -6.44 -11.56 14.14
N PRO A 40 -5.84 -10.87 13.16
CA PRO A 40 -4.47 -11.13 12.70
C PRO A 40 -3.40 -10.83 13.74
N LEU A 41 -3.72 -10.14 14.83
CA LEU A 41 -2.79 -9.75 15.88
C LEU A 41 -2.85 -10.67 17.10
N LYS A 42 -3.96 -11.39 17.28
CA LYS A 42 -4.11 -12.36 18.38
C LYS A 42 -3.49 -13.70 17.99
N GLY A 43 -2.73 -14.28 18.91
CA GLY A 43 -2.14 -15.60 18.78
C GLY A 43 -2.06 -16.28 20.13
N SER A 44 -1.88 -17.59 20.10
CA SER A 44 -1.68 -18.43 21.29
C SER A 44 -0.32 -19.12 21.18
N LEU A 45 0.55 -18.97 22.18
CA LEU A 45 1.86 -19.63 22.19
C LEU A 45 1.75 -21.16 22.15
N THR A 46 0.59 -21.71 22.55
CA THR A 46 0.31 -23.16 22.46
C THR A 46 0.14 -23.63 21.02
N GLU A 47 -0.22 -22.73 20.12
CA GLU A 47 -0.44 -22.98 18.68
C GLU A 47 0.72 -22.42 17.83
N ALA A 48 1.87 -22.13 18.47
CA ALA A 48 3.02 -21.56 17.77
C ALA A 48 3.63 -22.56 16.76
N LEU A 49 3.91 -22.07 15.53
CA LEU A 49 4.53 -22.83 14.46
C LEU A 49 3.74 -24.08 14.03
N GLU A 50 2.43 -24.04 14.15
CA GLU A 50 1.60 -25.11 13.60
C GLU A 50 1.66 -25.13 12.08
N ALA A 51 1.68 -26.37 11.55
CA ALA A 51 1.63 -26.59 10.10
C ALA A 51 0.24 -26.22 9.52
N PRO A 52 0.15 -25.97 8.20
CA PRO A 52 -1.13 -25.75 7.53
C PRO A 52 -2.16 -26.82 7.85
N SER A 53 -3.35 -26.40 8.24
CA SER A 53 -4.45 -27.26 8.67
C SER A 53 -5.81 -26.66 8.27
N LYS A 54 -6.90 -27.35 8.57
CA LYS A 54 -8.26 -26.81 8.38
C LYS A 54 -8.55 -25.64 9.32
N ALA A 55 -7.93 -25.59 10.48
CA ALA A 55 -8.07 -24.49 11.43
C ALA A 55 -7.21 -23.28 11.01
N HIS A 56 -6.01 -23.55 10.52
CA HIS A 56 -5.04 -22.54 10.09
C HIS A 56 -4.56 -22.85 8.67
N ILE A 57 -5.21 -22.25 7.65
CA ILE A 57 -4.99 -22.55 6.22
C ILE A 57 -3.51 -22.46 5.82
N PHE A 58 -2.79 -21.46 6.33
CA PHE A 58 -1.34 -21.28 6.10
C PHE A 58 -0.49 -21.56 7.35
N GLY A 59 -1.08 -22.24 8.36
CA GLY A 59 -0.43 -22.45 9.65
C GLY A 59 -0.34 -21.20 10.49
N THR A 60 0.49 -21.26 11.54
CA THR A 60 0.68 -20.17 12.51
C THR A 60 2.13 -19.71 12.57
N ASP A 61 2.33 -18.47 13.00
CA ASP A 61 3.67 -17.91 13.19
C ASP A 61 4.26 -18.26 14.57
N LYS A 62 5.46 -17.73 14.86
CA LYS A 62 6.18 -17.93 16.15
C LYS A 62 5.39 -17.48 17.39
N MET A 63 4.36 -16.65 17.21
CA MET A 63 3.48 -16.16 18.27
C MET A 63 2.11 -16.85 18.24
N GLY A 64 1.96 -17.91 17.44
CA GLY A 64 0.68 -18.63 17.26
C GLY A 64 -0.40 -17.81 16.56
N ARG A 65 -0.02 -16.81 15.77
CA ARG A 65 -0.99 -16.00 15.01
C ARG A 65 -1.23 -16.61 13.64
N ASP A 66 -2.48 -16.60 13.19
CA ASP A 66 -2.88 -17.16 11.89
C ASP A 66 -2.22 -16.41 10.74
N ILE A 67 -1.42 -17.12 9.92
CA ILE A 67 -0.68 -16.51 8.81
C ILE A 67 -1.62 -16.08 7.68
N TYR A 68 -2.70 -16.83 7.40
CA TYR A 68 -3.66 -16.46 6.36
C TYR A 68 -4.36 -15.15 6.69
N ALA A 69 -4.86 -15.02 7.93
CA ALA A 69 -5.47 -13.77 8.39
C ALA A 69 -4.48 -12.60 8.29
N ARG A 70 -3.23 -12.79 8.68
CA ARG A 70 -2.19 -11.77 8.60
C ARG A 70 -1.90 -11.32 7.18
N VAL A 71 -1.85 -12.23 6.21
CA VAL A 71 -1.63 -11.90 4.80
C VAL A 71 -2.77 -11.06 4.25
N ILE A 72 -4.03 -11.48 4.51
CA ILE A 72 -5.21 -10.78 4.01
C ILE A 72 -5.35 -9.37 4.64
N TYR A 73 -5.21 -9.26 5.96
CA TYR A 73 -5.23 -7.96 6.64
C TYR A 73 -4.01 -7.10 6.30
N GLY A 74 -2.84 -7.71 6.05
CA GLY A 74 -1.65 -7.03 5.57
C GLY A 74 -1.88 -6.35 4.22
N ALA A 75 -2.56 -7.02 3.29
CA ALA A 75 -2.97 -6.43 2.02
C ALA A 75 -3.86 -5.19 2.23
N ARG A 76 -4.82 -5.26 3.16
CA ARG A 76 -5.68 -4.12 3.52
C ARG A 76 -4.87 -2.95 4.08
N ALA A 77 -3.96 -3.21 5.03
CA ALA A 77 -3.11 -2.19 5.62
C ALA A 77 -2.22 -1.52 4.55
N SER A 78 -1.58 -2.32 3.69
CA SER A 78 -0.72 -1.83 2.61
C SER A 78 -1.49 -0.97 1.61
N LEU A 79 -2.66 -1.43 1.13
CA LEU A 79 -3.47 -0.68 0.17
C LEU A 79 -3.96 0.65 0.77
N THR A 80 -4.40 0.65 2.03
CA THR A 80 -4.89 1.86 2.70
C THR A 80 -3.76 2.88 2.86
N SER A 81 -2.58 2.44 3.31
CA SER A 81 -1.41 3.30 3.48
C SER A 81 -0.94 3.85 2.13
N THR A 82 -0.81 2.99 1.11
CA THR A 82 -0.39 3.41 -0.24
C THR A 82 -1.36 4.41 -0.84
N PHE A 83 -2.67 4.17 -0.72
CA PHE A 83 -3.69 5.09 -1.22
C PHE A 83 -3.58 6.47 -0.54
N GLY A 84 -3.40 6.50 0.79
CA GLY A 84 -3.21 7.73 1.54
C GLY A 84 -1.98 8.51 1.06
N VAL A 85 -0.85 7.82 0.89
CA VAL A 85 0.39 8.43 0.38
C VAL A 85 0.21 8.96 -1.04
N VAL A 86 -0.39 8.19 -1.95
CA VAL A 86 -0.62 8.62 -3.34
C VAL A 86 -1.52 9.86 -3.40
N VAL A 87 -2.59 9.91 -2.61
CA VAL A 87 -3.46 11.08 -2.53
C VAL A 87 -2.70 12.30 -2.03
N LEU A 88 -1.88 12.15 -0.99
CA LEU A 88 -1.07 13.23 -0.45
C LEU A 88 -0.08 13.77 -1.50
N ILE A 89 0.67 12.87 -2.16
CA ILE A 89 1.63 13.23 -3.21
C ILE A 89 0.91 13.94 -4.36
N PHE A 90 -0.25 13.44 -4.78
CA PHE A 90 -1.05 14.05 -5.85
C PHE A 90 -1.49 15.46 -5.47
N LEU A 91 -2.02 15.66 -4.27
CA LEU A 91 -2.49 16.97 -3.82
C LEU A 91 -1.33 17.96 -3.73
N VAL A 92 -0.26 17.62 -3.03
CA VAL A 92 0.90 18.50 -2.86
C VAL A 92 1.58 18.77 -4.20
N GLY A 93 1.84 17.72 -4.98
CA GLY A 93 2.49 17.86 -6.29
C GLY A 93 1.66 18.68 -7.28
N SER A 94 0.33 18.49 -7.31
CA SER A 94 -0.55 19.26 -8.17
C SER A 94 -0.59 20.73 -7.77
N VAL A 95 -0.68 21.05 -6.50
CA VAL A 95 -0.68 22.45 -6.02
C VAL A 95 0.64 23.13 -6.38
N VAL A 96 1.77 22.50 -6.06
CA VAL A 96 3.11 23.06 -6.37
C VAL A 96 3.29 23.19 -7.88
N GLY A 97 2.93 22.16 -8.65
CA GLY A 97 3.07 22.17 -10.11
C GLY A 97 2.19 23.22 -10.79
N VAL A 98 0.94 23.39 -10.33
CA VAL A 98 0.04 24.44 -10.85
C VAL A 98 0.57 25.83 -10.53
N ILE A 99 1.04 26.08 -9.30
CA ILE A 99 1.62 27.38 -8.91
C ILE A 99 2.87 27.67 -9.75
N ALA A 100 3.79 26.73 -9.85
CA ALA A 100 5.01 26.87 -10.63
C ALA A 100 4.69 27.15 -12.12
N GLY A 101 3.80 26.36 -12.73
CA GLY A 101 3.43 26.50 -14.13
C GLY A 101 2.63 27.77 -14.43
N TYR A 102 1.76 28.22 -13.51
CA TYR A 102 0.93 29.42 -13.71
C TYR A 102 1.73 30.72 -13.59
N PHE A 103 2.55 30.86 -12.54
CA PHE A 103 3.32 32.08 -12.30
C PHE A 103 4.65 32.11 -13.06
N GLY A 104 5.26 30.96 -13.30
CA GLY A 104 6.54 30.85 -14.02
C GLY A 104 7.70 31.62 -13.37
N GLY A 105 8.74 31.89 -14.16
CA GLY A 105 9.83 32.80 -13.79
C GLY A 105 10.49 32.49 -12.45
N THR A 106 10.56 33.49 -11.56
CA THR A 106 11.24 33.34 -10.27
C THR A 106 10.52 32.39 -9.31
N ILE A 107 9.20 32.35 -9.35
CA ILE A 107 8.40 31.44 -8.49
C ILE A 107 8.66 29.98 -8.87
N ASP A 108 8.61 29.68 -10.15
CA ASP A 108 8.95 28.35 -10.66
C ASP A 108 10.40 27.98 -10.29
N ALA A 109 11.37 28.88 -10.52
CA ALA A 109 12.78 28.64 -10.20
C ALA A 109 13.00 28.33 -8.71
N VAL A 110 12.32 29.04 -7.81
CA VAL A 110 12.42 28.81 -6.35
C VAL A 110 11.79 27.48 -5.96
N LEU A 111 10.57 27.19 -6.45
CA LEU A 111 9.89 25.94 -6.13
C LEU A 111 10.66 24.72 -6.65
N MET A 112 11.19 24.80 -7.88
CA MET A 112 12.01 23.72 -8.44
C MET A 112 13.33 23.56 -7.69
N ARG A 113 13.96 24.64 -7.23
CA ARG A 113 15.17 24.57 -6.42
C ARG A 113 14.92 23.87 -5.08
N ILE A 114 13.78 24.13 -4.44
CA ILE A 114 13.38 23.41 -3.21
C ILE A 114 13.18 21.91 -3.51
N ALA A 115 12.51 21.57 -4.60
CA ALA A 115 12.32 20.18 -5.01
C ALA A 115 13.66 19.49 -5.29
N ASP A 116 14.58 20.15 -5.98
CA ASP A 116 15.93 19.63 -6.25
C ASP A 116 16.72 19.37 -4.96
N MET A 117 16.64 20.29 -3.99
CA MET A 117 17.27 20.09 -2.69
C MET A 117 16.70 18.88 -1.94
N MET A 118 15.38 18.68 -1.99
CA MET A 118 14.75 17.50 -1.39
C MET A 118 15.16 16.21 -2.10
N LEU A 119 15.26 16.22 -3.42
CA LEU A 119 15.72 15.07 -4.22
C LEU A 119 17.22 14.76 -4.04
N ALA A 120 18.03 15.74 -3.62
CA ALA A 120 19.44 15.51 -3.33
C ALA A 120 19.67 14.61 -2.10
N PHE A 121 18.69 14.51 -1.20
CA PHE A 121 18.75 13.57 -0.08
C PHE A 121 18.37 12.17 -0.54
N PRO A 122 19.20 11.15 -0.24
CA PRO A 122 18.79 9.76 -0.48
C PRO A 122 17.49 9.45 0.28
N GLY A 123 16.41 9.16 -0.45
CA GLY A 123 15.07 8.98 0.13
C GLY A 123 15.03 7.94 1.26
N LEU A 124 15.81 6.87 1.13
CA LEU A 124 15.93 5.83 2.18
C LEU A 124 16.53 6.40 3.49
N VAL A 125 17.55 7.26 3.38
CA VAL A 125 18.21 7.86 4.55
C VAL A 125 17.26 8.83 5.25
N LEU A 126 16.52 9.63 4.48
CA LEU A 126 15.52 10.54 5.01
C LEU A 126 14.38 9.76 5.70
N ALA A 127 13.88 8.71 5.06
CA ALA A 127 12.83 7.86 5.63
C ALA A 127 13.26 7.22 6.95
N LEU A 128 14.49 6.69 7.02
CA LEU A 128 15.04 6.10 8.25
C LEU A 128 15.23 7.15 9.34
N ALA A 129 15.69 8.35 9.02
CA ALA A 129 15.83 9.44 9.98
C ALA A 129 14.48 9.86 10.56
N VAL A 130 13.48 10.04 9.71
CA VAL A 130 12.11 10.39 10.12
C VAL A 130 11.50 9.27 10.98
N ALA A 131 11.61 8.02 10.55
CA ALA A 131 11.11 6.87 11.31
C ALA A 131 11.82 6.73 12.68
N GLY A 132 13.11 7.03 12.75
CA GLY A 132 13.88 7.01 14.00
C GLY A 132 13.42 8.08 15.00
N ILE A 133 13.05 9.26 14.52
CA ILE A 133 12.57 10.37 15.38
C ILE A 133 11.11 10.15 15.80
N MET A 134 10.25 9.70 14.88
CA MET A 134 8.80 9.59 15.09
C MET A 134 8.37 8.22 15.64
N GLY A 135 9.27 7.26 15.69
CA GLY A 135 8.99 5.87 16.07
C GLY A 135 8.46 5.03 14.89
N ALA A 136 8.71 3.71 14.99
CA ALA A 136 8.33 2.76 13.94
C ALA A 136 6.81 2.50 13.94
N SER A 137 6.09 3.18 13.07
CA SER A 137 4.65 2.97 12.83
C SER A 137 4.33 3.13 11.35
N ILE A 138 3.34 2.38 10.86
CA ILE A 138 2.83 2.53 9.48
C ILE A 138 2.33 3.96 9.23
N ARG A 139 1.91 4.68 10.26
CA ARG A 139 1.45 6.07 10.14
C ARG A 139 2.59 7.07 9.95
N ASN A 140 3.82 6.68 10.28
CA ASN A 140 5.02 7.52 10.25
C ASN A 140 5.95 7.16 9.09
N ALA A 141 5.60 6.12 8.30
CA ALA A 141 6.29 5.69 7.10
C ALA A 141 5.66 6.33 5.86
#